data_40a7dd7a8c54868c6ac7d22d64235764
#
_entry.id   40a7dd7a8c54868c6ac7d22d64235764
#
_cell.length_a   1.000
_cell.length_b   1.000
_cell.length_c   1.000
_cell.angle_alpha   90.00
_cell.angle_beta   90.00
_cell.angle_gamma   90.00
#
_symmetry.space_group_name_H-M   'P 1'
#
loop_
_entity.id
_entity.type
_entity.pdbx_description
1 polymer ?
#
loop_
_entity_poly.entity_id
_entity_poly.type
_entity_poly.pdbx_seq_one_letter_code
_entity_poly.pdbx_strand_id
1 'polypeptide(L)'
;MQPRPFRIIDSLTHHTYIGELIMFSSSLKPALIGLVFALALPFSSQVEAHGGLSLADDICKLTIGPFTMHFTGYQPDATQEKEFCEDIPNTGRTVVALDYIEEALRPLPTEVRIIRDTGSGGQPAPDEQQKLDEITILHIPPKVYPNGSINFEYNFTQPGKFVGLVTVTDKEPLVSRFPFSVGEPKGMSPYLIIGIAAVIIGAAVFFLRGRKSAGASA
;
A
#
# COMPACT_ATOMS: atom_id res chain seq x y z
N MET A 1 -77.65 -20.98 -56.38
CA MET A 1 -76.71 -21.48 -55.35
C MET A 1 -75.83 -20.33 -54.90
N GLN A 2 -76.12 -19.76 -53.71
CA GLN A 2 -75.32 -18.67 -53.11
C GLN A 2 -74.44 -19.29 -52.02
N PRO A 3 -73.14 -18.93 -51.90
CA PRO A 3 -72.31 -19.31 -50.77
C PRO A 3 -72.54 -18.37 -49.59
N ARG A 4 -72.63 -18.93 -48.39
CA ARG A 4 -72.79 -18.24 -47.10
C ARG A 4 -71.48 -17.59 -46.65
N PRO A 5 -71.51 -16.46 -45.97
CA PRO A 5 -70.31 -15.85 -45.49
C PRO A 5 -69.79 -16.54 -44.18
N PHE A 6 -68.52 -16.72 -44.11
CA PHE A 6 -67.78 -17.26 -42.98
C PHE A 6 -67.63 -16.16 -41.88
N ARG A 7 -68.10 -16.46 -40.69
CA ARG A 7 -68.05 -15.53 -39.53
C ARG A 7 -66.74 -15.76 -38.83
N ILE A 8 -65.85 -14.74 -38.89
CA ILE A 8 -64.61 -14.68 -38.08
C ILE A 8 -65.02 -14.21 -36.67
N ILE A 9 -64.78 -15.06 -35.69
CA ILE A 9 -64.99 -14.74 -34.25
C ILE A 9 -63.74 -14.07 -33.73
N ASP A 10 -63.94 -12.85 -33.16
CA ASP A 10 -62.92 -12.06 -32.47
C ASP A 10 -62.27 -12.83 -31.32
N SER A 11 -60.97 -13.04 -31.43
CA SER A 11 -60.09 -13.47 -30.36
C SER A 11 -59.06 -12.34 -30.09
N LEU A 12 -59.55 -11.22 -29.60
CA LEU A 12 -58.71 -10.02 -29.30
C LEU A 12 -58.95 -9.50 -27.89
N THR A 13 -58.86 -10.32 -26.86
CA THR A 13 -58.91 -9.79 -25.48
C THR A 13 -57.98 -10.43 -24.46
N HIS A 14 -57.01 -11.27 -24.89
CA HIS A 14 -56.10 -11.90 -23.91
C HIS A 14 -54.60 -11.47 -24.01
N HIS A 15 -54.27 -10.50 -24.85
CA HIS A 15 -52.84 -10.15 -25.05
C HIS A 15 -52.35 -8.88 -24.30
N THR A 16 -53.23 -8.17 -23.61
CA THR A 16 -52.85 -6.88 -22.98
C THR A 16 -52.32 -6.99 -21.54
N TYR A 17 -52.58 -8.11 -20.84
CA TYR A 17 -52.17 -8.22 -19.44
C TYR A 17 -50.76 -8.81 -19.20
N ILE A 18 -50.16 -9.46 -20.17
CA ILE A 18 -48.84 -10.07 -20.03
C ILE A 18 -47.71 -9.05 -20.34
N GLY A 19 -48.01 -8.01 -21.13
CA GLY A 19 -47.04 -6.99 -21.50
C GLY A 19 -46.61 -6.07 -20.38
N GLU A 20 -47.49 -5.75 -19.45
CA GLU A 20 -47.17 -4.80 -18.35
C GLU A 20 -46.34 -5.45 -17.23
N LEU A 21 -46.47 -6.75 -16.99
CA LEU A 21 -45.71 -7.45 -15.96
C LEU A 21 -44.22 -7.64 -16.32
N ILE A 22 -43.92 -7.64 -17.63
CA ILE A 22 -42.55 -7.81 -18.13
C ILE A 22 -41.78 -6.49 -18.17
N MET A 23 -42.48 -5.35 -18.31
CA MET A 23 -41.83 -4.02 -18.37
C MET A 23 -41.33 -3.54 -17.02
N PHE A 24 -41.91 -3.95 -15.89
CA PHE A 24 -41.42 -3.55 -14.54
C PHE A 24 -40.20 -4.35 -14.07
N SER A 25 -39.95 -5.53 -14.64
CA SER A 25 -38.77 -6.34 -14.28
C SER A 25 -37.52 -5.99 -15.08
N SER A 26 -37.62 -5.28 -16.20
CA SER A 26 -36.48 -5.00 -17.08
C SER A 26 -35.70 -3.73 -16.71
N SER A 27 -36.30 -2.81 -15.96
CA SER A 27 -35.63 -1.55 -15.59
C SER A 27 -34.68 -1.67 -14.38
N LEU A 28 -34.85 -2.71 -13.53
CA LEU A 28 -33.95 -2.93 -12.40
C LEU A 28 -32.60 -3.59 -12.80
N LYS A 29 -32.61 -4.39 -13.87
CA LYS A 29 -31.39 -5.06 -14.34
C LYS A 29 -30.30 -4.11 -14.87
N PRO A 30 -30.62 -3.11 -15.72
CA PRO A 30 -29.61 -2.16 -16.17
C PRO A 30 -29.13 -1.22 -15.06
N ALA A 31 -29.98 -0.88 -14.07
CA ALA A 31 -29.58 -0.05 -12.93
C ALA A 31 -28.60 -0.78 -12.00
N LEU A 32 -28.78 -2.09 -11.79
CA LEU A 32 -27.85 -2.90 -11.00
C LEU A 32 -26.52 -3.11 -11.74
N ILE A 33 -26.53 -3.33 -13.04
CA ILE A 33 -25.33 -3.46 -13.88
C ILE A 33 -24.59 -2.13 -13.93
N GLY A 34 -25.28 -1.01 -14.05
CA GLY A 34 -24.70 0.34 -14.00
C GLY A 34 -24.06 0.67 -12.66
N LEU A 35 -24.64 0.24 -11.54
CA LEU A 35 -24.10 0.43 -10.21
C LEU A 35 -22.83 -0.42 -9.98
N VAL A 36 -22.80 -1.65 -10.46
CA VAL A 36 -21.61 -2.52 -10.37
C VAL A 36 -20.47 -1.98 -11.25
N PHE A 37 -20.80 -1.45 -12.44
CA PHE A 37 -19.79 -0.85 -13.32
C PHE A 37 -19.25 0.49 -12.78
N ALA A 38 -20.09 1.30 -12.13
CA ALA A 38 -19.68 2.55 -11.49
C ALA A 38 -18.80 2.34 -10.26
N LEU A 39 -18.95 1.20 -9.54
CA LEU A 39 -18.06 0.84 -8.42
C LEU A 39 -16.72 0.25 -8.90
N ALA A 40 -16.60 -0.21 -10.14
CA ALA A 40 -15.37 -0.78 -10.68
C ALA A 40 -14.40 0.28 -11.26
N LEU A 41 -14.87 1.49 -11.53
CA LEU A 41 -14.08 2.55 -12.19
C LEU A 41 -12.97 3.21 -11.34
N PRO A 42 -12.99 3.23 -10.00
CA PRO A 42 -11.90 3.86 -9.23
C PRO A 42 -10.67 2.96 -9.03
N PHE A 43 -10.63 1.73 -9.55
CA PHE A 43 -9.48 0.83 -9.39
C PHE A 43 -8.48 0.86 -10.55
N SER A 44 -8.45 1.91 -11.35
CA SER A 44 -7.30 2.15 -12.21
C SER A 44 -6.11 2.53 -11.33
N SER A 45 -5.27 1.53 -10.99
CA SER A 45 -3.97 1.74 -10.42
C SER A 45 -3.17 2.67 -11.36
N GLN A 46 -2.81 3.83 -10.87
CA GLN A 46 -1.85 4.68 -11.56
C GLN A 46 -0.53 3.91 -11.63
N VAL A 47 -0.12 3.55 -12.81
CA VAL A 47 1.25 3.09 -13.06
C VAL A 47 2.10 4.36 -13.01
N GLU A 48 2.73 4.60 -11.85
CA GLU A 48 3.79 5.61 -11.76
C GLU A 48 4.97 5.11 -12.61
N ALA A 49 5.14 5.74 -13.76
CA ALA A 49 6.39 5.64 -14.50
C ALA A 49 7.45 6.40 -13.67
N HIS A 50 8.41 5.67 -13.11
CA HIS A 50 9.55 6.25 -12.39
C HIS A 50 10.42 7.08 -13.35
N GLY A 51 9.98 8.31 -13.63
CA GLY A 51 10.87 9.38 -14.01
C GLY A 51 11.45 9.95 -12.71
N GLY A 52 12.75 10.13 -12.63
CA GLY A 52 13.47 10.53 -11.41
C GLY A 52 12.70 11.56 -10.60
N LEU A 53 12.34 11.18 -9.37
CA LEU A 53 11.64 12.04 -8.43
C LEU A 53 12.48 13.28 -8.16
N SER A 54 11.84 14.44 -8.10
CA SER A 54 12.51 15.65 -7.63
C SER A 54 12.93 15.43 -6.17
N LEU A 55 14.03 16.03 -5.75
CA LEU A 55 14.51 15.94 -4.35
C LEU A 55 13.42 16.32 -3.33
N ALA A 56 12.41 17.08 -3.74
CA ALA A 56 11.29 17.50 -2.91
C ALA A 56 10.27 16.37 -2.66
N ASP A 57 10.15 15.44 -3.60
CA ASP A 57 9.18 14.33 -3.55
C ASP A 57 9.84 13.02 -3.09
N ASP A 58 11.15 13.04 -2.79
CA ASP A 58 11.91 11.89 -2.32
C ASP A 58 11.53 11.54 -0.88
N ILE A 59 10.76 10.44 -0.74
CA ILE A 59 10.33 9.90 0.56
C ILE A 59 11.46 9.15 1.28
N CYS A 60 12.52 8.76 0.56
CA CYS A 60 13.67 8.04 1.09
C CYS A 60 14.74 8.98 1.67
N LYS A 61 14.40 10.25 1.87
CA LYS A 61 15.32 11.27 2.34
C LYS A 61 15.62 11.15 3.83
N LEU A 62 16.90 11.20 4.16
CA LEU A 62 17.45 11.19 5.51
C LEU A 62 18.15 12.52 5.78
N THR A 63 17.73 13.26 6.81
CA THR A 63 18.37 14.52 7.22
C THR A 63 19.40 14.26 8.31
N ILE A 64 20.62 14.78 8.14
CA ILE A 64 21.71 14.67 9.12
C ILE A 64 22.34 16.04 9.36
N GLY A 65 21.96 16.67 10.46
CA GLY A 65 22.29 18.08 10.69
C GLY A 65 21.78 18.97 9.54
N PRO A 66 22.63 19.78 8.89
CA PRO A 66 22.25 20.60 7.76
C PRO A 66 22.24 19.84 6.41
N PHE A 67 22.64 18.56 6.40
CA PHE A 67 22.86 17.78 5.19
C PHE A 67 21.71 16.78 4.95
N THR A 68 21.68 16.26 3.73
CA THR A 68 20.72 15.26 3.28
C THR A 68 21.44 14.05 2.69
N MET A 69 20.92 12.87 2.97
CA MET A 69 21.29 11.61 2.34
C MET A 69 20.05 10.94 1.80
N HIS A 70 20.21 10.08 0.83
CA HIS A 70 19.17 9.19 0.33
C HIS A 70 19.41 7.79 0.90
N PHE A 71 18.37 7.18 1.47
CA PHE A 71 18.37 5.80 1.95
C PHE A 71 17.53 4.92 1.02
N THR A 72 18.10 3.79 0.59
CA THR A 72 17.35 2.82 -0.21
C THR A 72 17.71 1.39 0.18
N GLY A 73 16.70 0.54 0.34
CA GLY A 73 16.85 -0.90 0.48
C GLY A 73 16.44 -1.64 -0.78
N TYR A 74 17.21 -2.67 -1.17
CA TYR A 74 16.92 -3.54 -2.29
C TYR A 74 16.90 -5.00 -1.84
N GLN A 75 16.02 -5.80 -2.43
CA GLN A 75 16.00 -7.25 -2.23
C GLN A 75 16.13 -7.98 -3.58
N PRO A 76 17.37 -8.14 -4.12
CA PRO A 76 17.58 -8.66 -5.46
C PRO A 76 16.95 -10.04 -5.69
N ASP A 77 16.98 -10.90 -4.66
CA ASP A 77 16.46 -12.27 -4.74
C ASP A 77 14.93 -12.36 -4.69
N ALA A 78 14.24 -11.31 -4.17
CA ALA A 78 12.80 -11.33 -3.94
C ALA A 78 12.04 -10.33 -4.81
N THR A 79 12.58 -9.14 -5.03
CA THR A 79 11.89 -8.02 -5.68
C THR A 79 12.69 -7.38 -6.80
N GLN A 80 13.82 -7.98 -7.19
CA GLN A 80 14.73 -7.48 -8.21
C GLN A 80 15.26 -6.07 -7.87
N GLU A 81 15.07 -5.10 -8.77
CA GLU A 81 15.58 -3.73 -8.64
C GLU A 81 14.62 -2.77 -7.93
N LYS A 82 13.55 -3.30 -7.30
CA LYS A 82 12.59 -2.44 -6.60
C LYS A 82 13.21 -1.84 -5.34
N GLU A 83 13.07 -0.53 -5.21
CA GLU A 83 13.55 0.27 -4.10
C GLU A 83 12.53 0.36 -2.97
N PHE A 84 13.02 0.34 -1.73
CA PHE A 84 12.23 0.47 -0.52
C PHE A 84 12.93 1.42 0.45
N CYS A 85 12.15 2.31 1.08
CA CYS A 85 12.66 3.26 2.07
C CYS A 85 12.37 2.84 3.51
N GLU A 86 11.10 2.58 3.84
CA GLU A 86 10.66 2.31 5.21
C GLU A 86 10.19 0.88 5.41
N ASP A 87 9.50 0.31 4.39
CA ASP A 87 8.87 -1.01 4.46
C ASP A 87 9.51 -1.97 3.46
N ILE A 88 10.51 -2.70 3.89
CA ILE A 88 11.15 -3.77 3.13
C ILE A 88 10.27 -5.02 3.25
N PRO A 89 9.69 -5.54 2.14
CA PRO A 89 8.55 -6.46 2.22
C PRO A 89 8.89 -7.87 2.70
N ASN A 90 10.12 -8.34 2.46
CA ASN A 90 10.50 -9.72 2.77
C ASN A 90 11.69 -9.77 3.72
N THR A 91 11.80 -10.86 4.46
CA THR A 91 13.07 -11.25 5.10
C THR A 91 14.06 -11.74 4.05
N GLY A 92 15.31 -11.86 4.42
CA GLY A 92 16.37 -12.34 3.54
C GLY A 92 17.45 -11.31 3.23
N ARG A 93 18.19 -11.58 2.19
CA ARG A 93 19.28 -10.73 1.71
C ARG A 93 18.76 -9.38 1.27
N THR A 94 19.26 -8.33 1.91
CA THR A 94 18.92 -6.95 1.62
C THR A 94 20.20 -6.15 1.42
N VAL A 95 20.28 -5.46 0.30
CA VAL A 95 21.31 -4.47 0.00
C VAL A 95 20.79 -3.11 0.41
N VAL A 96 21.56 -2.37 1.17
CA VAL A 96 21.24 -1.01 1.59
C VAL A 96 22.23 -0.05 0.96
N ALA A 97 21.71 1.01 0.35
CA ALA A 97 22.46 2.14 -0.17
C ALA A 97 22.14 3.42 0.62
N LEU A 98 23.17 4.15 0.99
CA LEU A 98 23.09 5.48 1.56
C LEU A 98 23.92 6.42 0.67
N ASP A 99 23.26 7.33 -0.03
CA ASP A 99 23.89 8.23 -0.97
C ASP A 99 23.90 9.67 -0.45
N TYR A 100 25.04 10.31 -0.51
CA TYR A 100 25.18 11.71 -0.10
C TYR A 100 24.60 12.64 -1.16
N ILE A 101 23.66 13.47 -0.76
CA ILE A 101 23.13 14.51 -1.66
C ILE A 101 24.13 15.67 -1.75
N GLU A 102 24.65 16.11 -0.60
CA GLU A 102 25.63 17.19 -0.56
C GLU A 102 27.07 16.66 -0.59
N GLU A 103 27.88 17.22 -1.46
CA GLU A 103 29.30 16.88 -1.59
C GLU A 103 30.12 17.16 -0.33
N ALA A 104 29.66 18.06 0.52
CA ALA A 104 30.30 18.42 1.78
C ALA A 104 30.41 17.24 2.77
N LEU A 105 29.58 16.21 2.62
CA LEU A 105 29.66 14.98 3.42
C LEU A 105 30.81 14.06 3.01
N ARG A 106 31.29 14.12 1.76
CA ARG A 106 32.26 13.18 1.22
C ARG A 106 33.61 13.11 1.98
N PRO A 107 34.16 14.22 2.48
CA PRO A 107 35.41 14.18 3.26
C PRO A 107 35.20 13.77 4.73
N LEU A 108 33.95 13.69 5.21
CA LEU A 108 33.64 13.44 6.62
C LEU A 108 33.54 11.95 6.91
N PRO A 109 34.16 11.45 8.00
CA PRO A 109 33.99 10.07 8.43
C PRO A 109 32.53 9.81 8.80
N THR A 110 31.95 8.78 8.20
CA THR A 110 30.56 8.36 8.44
C THR A 110 30.54 6.93 8.98
N GLU A 111 29.85 6.76 10.11
CA GLU A 111 29.52 5.50 10.76
C GLU A 111 28.08 5.12 10.45
N VAL A 112 27.81 3.84 10.23
CA VAL A 112 26.44 3.31 10.08
C VAL A 112 26.24 2.17 11.05
N ARG A 113 25.12 2.21 11.78
CA ARG A 113 24.72 1.15 12.70
C ARG A 113 23.26 0.82 12.47
N ILE A 114 22.94 -0.47 12.41
CA ILE A 114 21.54 -0.94 12.39
C ILE A 114 21.25 -1.58 13.73
N ILE A 115 20.23 -1.11 14.39
CA ILE A 115 19.77 -1.63 15.68
C ILE A 115 18.35 -2.18 15.57
N ARG A 116 17.98 -3.09 16.48
CA ARG A 116 16.57 -3.52 16.64
C ARG A 116 15.81 -2.40 17.32
N ASP A 117 14.62 -2.07 16.80
CA ASP A 117 13.69 -1.17 17.49
C ASP A 117 13.13 -1.89 18.73
N THR A 118 13.35 -1.31 19.89
CA THR A 118 12.86 -1.85 21.18
C THR A 118 11.43 -1.45 21.51
N GLY A 119 10.66 -0.99 20.50
CA GLY A 119 9.26 -0.59 20.63
C GLY A 119 9.09 0.93 20.80
N SER A 120 10.14 1.69 20.61
CA SER A 120 10.12 3.17 20.69
C SER A 120 9.63 3.85 19.40
N GLY A 121 9.31 3.06 18.35
CA GLY A 121 8.89 3.59 17.05
C GLY A 121 9.98 4.39 16.35
N GLY A 122 11.24 3.97 16.50
CA GLY A 122 12.40 4.61 15.93
C GLY A 122 12.94 5.80 16.75
N GLN A 123 12.28 6.19 17.84
CA GLN A 123 12.79 7.21 18.75
C GLN A 123 13.87 6.65 19.69
N PRO A 124 14.79 7.47 20.22
CA PRO A 124 15.75 7.03 21.20
C PRO A 124 15.05 6.50 22.47
N ALA A 125 15.31 5.25 22.84
CA ALA A 125 14.84 4.72 24.11
C ALA A 125 15.71 5.25 25.26
N PRO A 126 15.18 5.41 26.49
CA PRO A 126 15.94 5.97 27.62
C PRO A 126 17.21 5.18 27.98
N ASP A 127 17.21 3.88 27.71
CA ASP A 127 18.33 2.97 28.01
C ASP A 127 19.06 2.46 26.74
N GLU A 128 18.76 3.06 25.58
CA GLU A 128 19.32 2.63 24.29
C GLU A 128 20.84 2.67 24.29
N GLN A 129 21.44 3.73 24.82
CA GLN A 129 22.88 3.89 24.82
C GLN A 129 23.59 2.80 25.67
N GLN A 130 22.99 2.39 26.78
CA GLN A 130 23.54 1.32 27.64
C GLN A 130 23.42 -0.06 26.98
N LYS A 131 22.40 -0.25 26.13
CA LYS A 131 22.11 -1.52 25.44
C LYS A 131 22.53 -1.51 23.97
N LEU A 132 23.19 -0.45 23.52
CA LEU A 132 23.45 -0.23 22.09
C LEU A 132 24.13 -1.43 21.43
N ASP A 133 25.12 -2.03 22.08
CA ASP A 133 25.84 -3.18 21.54
C ASP A 133 24.97 -4.45 21.50
N GLU A 134 24.06 -4.63 22.47
CA GLU A 134 23.15 -5.79 22.53
C GLU A 134 22.09 -5.75 21.43
N ILE A 135 21.57 -4.55 21.11
CA ILE A 135 20.52 -4.36 20.10
C ILE A 135 21.09 -4.14 18.69
N THR A 136 22.40 -3.94 18.57
CA THR A 136 23.06 -3.75 17.28
C THR A 136 23.13 -5.06 16.51
N ILE A 137 22.65 -5.05 15.28
CA ILE A 137 22.74 -6.20 14.36
C ILE A 137 23.78 -6.00 13.27
N LEU A 138 24.15 -4.76 12.96
CA LEU A 138 25.20 -4.40 12.02
C LEU A 138 25.89 -3.12 12.48
N HIS A 139 27.22 -3.10 12.39
CA HIS A 139 28.03 -1.93 12.66
C HIS A 139 29.12 -1.77 11.60
N ILE A 140 29.10 -0.63 10.94
CA ILE A 140 30.11 -0.19 9.98
C ILE A 140 30.86 0.96 10.65
N PRO A 141 32.13 0.78 11.02
CA PRO A 141 32.89 1.79 11.72
C PRO A 141 33.11 3.05 10.88
N PRO A 142 33.40 4.20 11.51
CA PRO A 142 33.59 5.47 10.81
C PRO A 142 34.63 5.36 9.69
N LYS A 143 34.23 5.76 8.48
CA LYS A 143 35.09 5.76 7.29
C LYS A 143 34.70 6.90 6.36
N VAL A 144 35.65 7.44 5.62
CA VAL A 144 35.43 8.44 4.57
C VAL A 144 34.99 7.74 3.28
N TYR A 145 33.95 8.27 2.62
CA TYR A 145 33.40 7.75 1.37
C TYR A 145 33.47 8.84 0.27
N PRO A 146 34.60 8.98 -0.43
CA PRO A 146 34.81 10.04 -1.41
C PRO A 146 33.88 9.98 -2.61
N ASN A 147 33.39 8.77 -2.95
CA ASN A 147 32.41 8.56 -4.01
C ASN A 147 30.99 9.02 -3.61
N GLY A 148 30.75 9.31 -2.34
CA GLY A 148 29.45 9.79 -1.84
C GLY A 148 28.40 8.70 -1.67
N SER A 149 28.78 7.41 -1.69
CA SER A 149 27.85 6.29 -1.52
C SER A 149 28.40 5.26 -0.51
N ILE A 150 27.53 4.81 0.38
CA ILE A 150 27.79 3.74 1.35
C ILE A 150 26.87 2.59 1.02
N ASN A 151 27.45 1.47 0.57
CA ASN A 151 26.68 0.29 0.25
C ASN A 151 27.07 -0.86 1.17
N PHE A 152 26.09 -1.55 1.72
CA PHE A 152 26.29 -2.73 2.53
C PHE A 152 25.16 -3.73 2.35
N GLU A 153 25.41 -4.94 2.78
CA GLU A 153 24.49 -6.07 2.65
C GLU A 153 24.25 -6.70 4.01
N TYR A 154 23.00 -7.03 4.31
CA TYR A 154 22.63 -7.76 5.51
C TYR A 154 21.52 -8.78 5.22
N ASN A 155 21.62 -9.95 5.84
CA ASN A 155 20.61 -11.00 5.72
C ASN A 155 19.67 -10.97 6.93
N PHE A 156 18.51 -10.36 6.76
CA PHE A 156 17.48 -10.31 7.80
C PHE A 156 16.77 -11.67 7.90
N THR A 157 17.12 -12.47 8.88
CA THR A 157 16.58 -13.84 9.06
C THR A 157 15.17 -13.87 9.67
N GLN A 158 14.73 -12.79 10.29
CA GLN A 158 13.43 -12.68 10.96
C GLN A 158 12.78 -11.33 10.65
N PRO A 159 11.43 -11.28 10.55
CA PRO A 159 10.70 -10.03 10.46
C PRO A 159 10.96 -9.16 11.68
N GLY A 160 10.86 -7.85 11.51
CA GLY A 160 10.98 -6.94 12.62
C GLY A 160 11.11 -5.48 12.21
N LYS A 161 11.16 -4.64 13.25
CA LYS A 161 11.40 -3.20 13.12
C LYS A 161 12.83 -2.89 13.51
N PHE A 162 13.44 -2.01 12.76
CA PHE A 162 14.84 -1.64 12.90
C PHE A 162 14.99 -0.13 12.82
N VAL A 163 16.13 0.36 13.32
CA VAL A 163 16.51 1.75 13.18
C VAL A 163 17.93 1.80 12.64
N GLY A 164 18.11 2.48 11.54
CA GLY A 164 19.44 2.86 11.07
C GLY A 164 19.89 4.12 11.79
N LEU A 165 21.09 4.09 12.31
CA LEU A 165 21.80 5.23 12.89
C LEU A 165 22.94 5.59 11.95
N VAL A 166 22.94 6.82 11.45
CA VAL A 166 24.05 7.37 10.68
C VAL A 166 24.69 8.47 11.53
N THR A 167 25.99 8.33 11.78
CA THR A 167 26.77 9.33 12.50
C THR A 167 27.84 9.88 11.58
N VAL A 168 27.80 11.18 11.32
CA VAL A 168 28.84 11.89 10.58
C VAL A 168 29.69 12.67 11.58
N THR A 169 31.01 12.47 11.53
CA THR A 169 31.96 13.15 12.40
C THR A 169 32.44 14.41 11.70
N ASP A 170 31.95 15.55 12.17
CA ASP A 170 32.48 16.90 11.90
C ASP A 170 33.03 17.48 13.19
N LYS A 171 32.91 18.77 13.44
CA LYS A 171 33.29 19.42 14.71
C LYS A 171 32.56 18.84 15.90
N GLU A 172 31.29 18.57 15.73
CA GLU A 172 30.44 17.77 16.61
C GLU A 172 29.80 16.62 15.82
N PRO A 173 29.56 15.45 16.45
CA PRO A 173 28.94 14.34 15.77
C PRO A 173 27.50 14.70 15.42
N LEU A 174 27.17 14.58 14.14
CA LEU A 174 25.82 14.70 13.62
C LEU A 174 25.21 13.29 13.52
N VAL A 175 24.08 13.10 14.16
CA VAL A 175 23.40 11.78 14.18
C VAL A 175 22.04 11.89 13.52
N SER A 176 21.76 10.98 12.63
CA SER A 176 20.43 10.79 12.04
C SER A 176 19.90 9.39 12.32
N ARG A 177 18.58 9.29 12.36
CA ARG A 177 17.85 8.03 12.60
C ARG A 177 16.86 7.83 11.48
N PHE A 178 16.82 6.61 10.94
CA PHE A 178 15.81 6.21 9.95
C PHE A 178 15.18 4.89 10.38
N PRO A 179 13.95 4.90 10.88
CA PRO A 179 13.22 3.69 11.22
C PRO A 179 12.77 3.00 9.94
N PHE A 180 12.88 1.67 9.92
CA PHE A 180 12.36 0.85 8.83
C PHE A 180 11.90 -0.52 9.34
N SER A 181 11.06 -1.18 8.55
CA SER A 181 10.60 -2.54 8.85
C SER A 181 11.07 -3.53 7.78
N VAL A 182 11.25 -4.78 8.16
CA VAL A 182 11.60 -5.87 7.25
C VAL A 182 10.66 -7.04 7.48
N GLY A 183 10.02 -7.52 6.41
CA GLY A 183 9.15 -8.69 6.47
C GLY A 183 7.89 -8.52 7.31
N GLU A 184 7.57 -7.30 7.71
CA GLU A 184 6.34 -7.01 8.45
C GLU A 184 5.13 -7.07 7.51
N PRO A 185 4.05 -7.78 7.90
CA PRO A 185 2.84 -7.83 7.09
C PRO A 185 2.21 -6.45 7.02
N LYS A 186 2.02 -5.94 5.81
CA LYS A 186 1.22 -4.72 5.63
C LYS A 186 -0.21 -4.98 6.04
N GLY A 187 -0.66 -4.31 7.09
CA GLY A 187 -2.06 -4.35 7.51
C GLY A 187 -3.00 -3.93 6.38
N MET A 188 -4.21 -4.48 6.36
CA MET A 188 -5.22 -4.02 5.39
C MET A 188 -5.52 -2.55 5.61
N SER A 189 -5.56 -1.79 4.52
CA SER A 189 -5.95 -0.38 4.57
C SER A 189 -7.30 -0.23 5.28
N PRO A 190 -7.45 0.70 6.24
CA PRO A 190 -8.72 0.95 6.90
C PRO A 190 -9.85 1.27 5.92
N TYR A 191 -9.54 1.90 4.79
CA TYR A 191 -10.50 2.18 3.71
C TYR A 191 -11.00 0.89 3.04
N LEU A 192 -10.16 -0.12 2.89
CA LEU A 192 -10.57 -1.44 2.36
C LEU A 192 -11.51 -2.14 3.33
N ILE A 193 -11.21 -2.10 4.64
CA ILE A 193 -12.07 -2.67 5.69
C ILE A 193 -13.43 -1.98 5.70
N ILE A 194 -13.47 -0.65 5.63
CA ILE A 194 -14.72 0.14 5.56
C ILE A 194 -15.49 -0.21 4.28
N GLY A 195 -14.82 -0.32 3.14
CA GLY A 195 -15.44 -0.71 1.88
C GLY A 195 -16.10 -2.10 1.94
N ILE A 196 -15.39 -3.09 2.47
CA ILE A 196 -15.93 -4.45 2.66
C ILE A 196 -17.13 -4.42 3.61
N ALA A 197 -17.04 -3.70 4.73
CA ALA A 197 -18.14 -3.56 5.69
C ALA A 197 -19.38 -2.91 5.04
N ALA A 198 -19.21 -1.86 4.25
CA ALA A 198 -20.30 -1.20 3.54
C ALA A 198 -20.99 -2.14 2.53
N VAL A 199 -20.23 -2.96 1.80
CA VAL A 199 -20.78 -3.97 0.87
C VAL A 199 -21.60 -5.02 1.64
N ILE A 200 -21.08 -5.53 2.76
CA ILE A 200 -21.77 -6.52 3.59
C ILE A 200 -23.09 -5.95 4.13
N ILE A 201 -23.06 -4.72 4.67
CA ILE A 201 -24.25 -4.05 5.19
C ILE A 201 -25.28 -3.81 4.07
N GLY A 202 -24.84 -3.34 2.90
CA GLY A 202 -25.70 -3.15 1.74
C GLY A 202 -26.37 -4.42 1.27
N ALA A 203 -25.63 -5.51 1.20
CA ALA A 203 -26.16 -6.84 0.87
C ALA A 203 -27.18 -7.32 1.91
N ALA A 204 -26.88 -7.17 3.20
CA ALA A 204 -27.79 -7.56 4.28
C ALA A 204 -29.11 -6.77 4.22
N VAL A 205 -29.04 -5.45 4.02
CA VAL A 205 -30.24 -4.59 3.88
C VAL A 205 -31.06 -4.99 2.65
N PHE A 206 -30.40 -5.29 1.52
CA PHE A 206 -31.07 -5.74 0.31
C PHE A 206 -31.83 -7.05 0.53
N PHE A 207 -31.17 -8.06 1.14
CA PHE A 207 -31.80 -9.36 1.42
C PHE A 207 -32.96 -9.24 2.45
N LEU A 208 -32.80 -8.44 3.48
CA LEU A 208 -33.84 -8.23 4.49
C LEU A 208 -35.08 -7.49 3.92
N ARG A 209 -34.88 -6.52 3.03
CA ARG A 209 -35.98 -5.83 2.32
C ARG A 209 -36.68 -6.74 1.33
N GLY A 210 -35.95 -7.57 0.59
CA GLY A 210 -36.52 -8.55 -0.35
C GLY A 210 -37.42 -9.58 0.32
N ARG A 211 -37.08 -10.00 1.55
CA ARG A 211 -37.90 -10.94 2.34
C ARG A 211 -39.22 -10.35 2.82
N LYS A 212 -39.27 -9.06 3.13
CA LYS A 212 -40.52 -8.40 3.54
C LYS A 212 -41.55 -8.24 2.42
N SER A 213 -41.12 -8.16 1.17
CA SER A 213 -42.02 -8.05 0.02
C SER A 213 -42.68 -9.39 -0.33
N ALA A 214 -42.09 -10.52 0.00
CA ALA A 214 -42.65 -11.84 -0.30
C ALA A 214 -43.68 -12.34 0.74
N GLY A 215 -43.77 -11.71 1.92
CA GLY A 215 -44.70 -12.07 2.99
C GLY A 215 -46.00 -11.27 3.02
N ALA A 216 -46.19 -10.31 2.11
CA ALA A 216 -47.40 -9.45 2.08
C ALA A 216 -48.44 -9.89 1.03
N SER A 217 -48.28 -11.06 0.41
CA SER A 217 -49.18 -11.60 -0.62
C SER A 217 -49.74 -12.96 -0.23
N ALA A 218 -50.01 -13.22 1.04
CA ALA A 218 -50.74 -14.41 1.53
C ALA A 218 -52.03 -13.99 2.26
#